data_72b5ab69535a8a273a7f384323b1f360
#
_entry.id   72b5ab69535a8a273a7f384323b1f360
#
_cell.length_a   1.000
_cell.length_b   1.000
_cell.length_c   1.000
_cell.angle_alpha   90.00
_cell.angle_beta   90.00
_cell.angle_gamma   90.00
#
_symmetry.space_group_name_H-M   'P 1'
#
loop_
_entity.id
_entity.type
_entity.pdbx_description
1 polymer ?
#
loop_
_entity_poly.entity_id
_entity_poly.type
_entity_poly.pdbx_seq_one_letter_code
_entity_poly.pdbx_strand_id
1 'polypeptide(L)'
;MENNVKRGTLYAVGVGPGEAGHLTLLAAETLRACPVIAAPRTGGGRMLALEIAQKAVPLADKTVLPLDFAMKRGEAERESAYAAAERALCAVLDSGQDIALVNLGDVSIYASGQYLLERIRQKGYAAVMVPGIPSFCAAAARLGISLTDMQSPVHLVPGEADLAQALDWPGTKILMKTGRSLPGVLQLLAQRQLLEKSALVCDCGLAAERVWPNLANQQPAQGETGYFALVIVKE
;
A
#
# COMPACT_ATOMS: atom_id res chain seq x y z
N MET A 1 -44.65 4.58 -1.75
CA MET A 1 -43.70 4.90 -0.70
C MET A 1 -42.43 4.15 -1.08
N GLU A 2 -41.47 4.84 -1.70
CA GLU A 2 -40.14 4.25 -1.95
C GLU A 2 -39.51 3.99 -0.58
N ASN A 3 -39.26 2.72 -0.27
CA ASN A 3 -38.42 2.34 0.86
C ASN A 3 -37.02 2.90 0.59
N ASN A 4 -36.73 4.09 1.09
CA ASN A 4 -35.41 4.68 1.03
C ASN A 4 -34.50 3.91 1.99
N VAL A 5 -34.10 2.70 1.59
CA VAL A 5 -33.09 1.92 2.33
C VAL A 5 -31.84 2.78 2.34
N LYS A 6 -31.43 3.23 3.50
CA LYS A 6 -30.19 3.99 3.66
C LYS A 6 -29.04 3.13 3.15
N ARG A 7 -28.36 3.57 2.07
CA ARG A 7 -27.19 2.89 1.51
C ARG A 7 -26.06 2.87 2.53
N GLY A 8 -25.27 1.82 2.50
CA GLY A 8 -24.07 1.72 3.31
C GLY A 8 -22.96 2.65 2.82
N THR A 9 -21.90 2.76 3.62
CA THR A 9 -20.70 3.57 3.36
C THR A 9 -19.50 2.66 3.06
N LEU A 10 -18.70 3.00 2.06
CA LEU A 10 -17.40 2.38 1.80
C LEU A 10 -16.30 3.12 2.58
N TYR A 11 -15.60 2.42 3.45
CA TYR A 11 -14.40 2.91 4.11
C TYR A 11 -13.17 2.25 3.49
N ALA A 12 -12.34 2.99 2.75
CA ALA A 12 -11.05 2.50 2.32
C ALA A 12 -10.06 2.68 3.48
N VAL A 13 -9.56 1.57 4.04
CA VAL A 13 -8.82 1.54 5.31
C VAL A 13 -7.38 1.14 5.08
N GLY A 14 -6.43 2.04 5.40
CA GLY A 14 -5.00 1.73 5.44
C GLY A 14 -4.66 0.89 6.67
N VAL A 15 -4.10 -0.31 6.46
CA VAL A 15 -3.76 -1.24 7.55
C VAL A 15 -2.29 -1.21 7.94
N GLY A 16 -1.52 -0.27 7.41
CA GLY A 16 -0.08 -0.24 7.60
C GLY A 16 0.67 -1.25 6.72
N PRO A 17 2.01 -1.25 6.74
CA PRO A 17 2.82 -2.03 5.81
C PRO A 17 3.03 -3.50 6.20
N GLY A 18 2.81 -3.89 7.47
CA GLY A 18 3.09 -5.28 7.87
C GLY A 18 2.82 -5.63 9.33
N GLU A 19 3.27 -4.82 10.28
CA GLU A 19 3.06 -5.07 11.70
C GLU A 19 1.65 -4.67 12.14
N ALA A 20 1.04 -5.46 13.03
CA ALA A 20 -0.26 -5.16 13.62
C ALA A 20 -0.27 -3.82 14.39
N GLY A 21 0.84 -3.48 15.03
CA GLY A 21 1.03 -2.20 15.73
C GLY A 21 1.05 -0.96 14.85
N HIS A 22 1.14 -1.12 13.52
CA HIS A 22 1.03 -0.02 12.56
C HIS A 22 -0.41 0.30 12.17
N LEU A 23 -1.40 -0.42 12.71
CA LEU A 23 -2.81 -0.09 12.50
C LEU A 23 -3.16 1.15 13.32
N THR A 24 -3.74 2.17 12.71
CA THR A 24 -4.23 3.34 13.45
C THR A 24 -5.45 2.97 14.30
N LEU A 25 -5.69 3.71 15.39
CA LEU A 25 -6.89 3.50 16.21
C LEU A 25 -8.17 3.66 15.40
N LEU A 26 -8.22 4.67 14.53
CA LEU A 26 -9.37 4.90 13.64
C LEU A 26 -9.58 3.72 12.67
N ALA A 27 -8.51 3.16 12.10
CA ALA A 27 -8.60 1.98 11.25
C ALA A 27 -9.15 0.76 12.03
N ALA A 28 -8.66 0.54 13.25
CA ALA A 28 -9.14 -0.54 14.11
C ALA A 28 -10.63 -0.38 14.48
N GLU A 29 -11.07 0.83 14.82
CA GLU A 29 -12.48 1.14 15.11
C GLU A 29 -13.36 0.93 13.88
N THR A 30 -12.93 1.41 12.71
CA THR A 30 -13.65 1.23 11.44
C THR A 30 -13.82 -0.25 11.08
N LEU A 31 -12.74 -1.05 11.23
CA LEU A 31 -12.78 -2.49 10.98
C LEU A 31 -13.74 -3.22 11.92
N ARG A 32 -13.82 -2.81 13.20
CA ARG A 32 -14.78 -3.38 14.16
C ARG A 32 -16.22 -3.00 13.82
N ALA A 33 -16.45 -1.78 13.39
CA ALA A 33 -17.78 -1.26 13.08
C ALA A 33 -18.39 -1.85 11.80
N CYS A 34 -17.59 -2.05 10.75
CA CYS A 34 -18.08 -2.55 9.47
C CYS A 34 -18.42 -4.04 9.53
N PRO A 35 -19.61 -4.46 9.09
CA PRO A 35 -19.99 -5.88 9.03
C PRO A 35 -19.28 -6.63 7.89
N VAL A 36 -18.85 -5.93 6.84
CA VAL A 36 -18.20 -6.51 5.66
C VAL A 36 -16.78 -5.99 5.53
N ILE A 37 -15.82 -6.90 5.34
CA ILE A 37 -14.42 -6.58 5.06
C ILE A 37 -14.12 -6.97 3.62
N ALA A 38 -13.96 -5.99 2.76
CA ALA A 38 -13.51 -6.22 1.39
C ALA A 38 -11.98 -6.27 1.35
N ALA A 39 -11.43 -7.31 0.74
CA ALA A 39 -9.98 -7.53 0.74
C ALA A 39 -9.44 -7.84 -0.66
N PRO A 40 -8.44 -7.08 -1.15
CA PRO A 40 -7.72 -7.40 -2.36
C PRO A 40 -7.05 -8.77 -2.27
N ARG A 41 -7.29 -9.64 -3.25
CA ARG A 41 -6.68 -10.95 -3.39
C ARG A 41 -5.66 -10.93 -4.51
N THR A 42 -4.43 -11.30 -4.21
CA THR A 42 -3.34 -11.39 -5.20
C THR A 42 -3.35 -12.74 -5.93
N GLY A 43 -2.56 -12.88 -6.99
CA GLY A 43 -2.51 -14.06 -7.87
C GLY A 43 -2.12 -15.38 -7.20
N GLY A 44 -1.89 -15.46 -5.93
CA GLY A 44 -1.73 -16.70 -5.15
C GLY A 44 -2.88 -16.97 -4.18
N GLY A 45 -3.99 -16.21 -4.30
CA GLY A 45 -5.13 -16.32 -3.38
C GLY A 45 -4.93 -15.59 -2.05
N ARG A 46 -3.77 -15.00 -1.81
CA ARG A 46 -3.41 -14.34 -0.55
C ARG A 46 -4.07 -12.96 -0.42
N MET A 47 -4.58 -12.65 0.77
CA MET A 47 -5.18 -11.36 1.13
C MET A 47 -4.33 -10.68 2.22
N LEU A 48 -3.12 -10.23 1.85
CA LEU A 48 -2.11 -9.73 2.81
C LEU A 48 -2.64 -8.61 3.72
N ALA A 49 -3.39 -7.64 3.17
CA ALA A 49 -3.94 -6.55 3.97
C ALA A 49 -4.97 -7.07 5.02
N LEU A 50 -5.75 -8.10 4.67
CA LEU A 50 -6.65 -8.75 5.62
C LEU A 50 -5.87 -9.50 6.70
N GLU A 51 -4.82 -10.23 6.34
CA GLU A 51 -3.97 -10.95 7.30
C GLU A 51 -3.34 -10.00 8.33
N ILE A 52 -2.93 -8.80 7.90
CA ILE A 52 -2.40 -7.76 8.80
C ILE A 52 -3.52 -7.25 9.73
N ALA A 53 -4.68 -6.91 9.18
CA ALA A 53 -5.82 -6.44 9.96
C ALA A 53 -6.27 -7.47 11.01
N GLN A 54 -6.32 -8.74 10.67
CA GLN A 54 -6.71 -9.85 11.56
C GLN A 54 -5.76 -10.06 12.74
N LYS A 55 -4.49 -9.69 12.61
CA LYS A 55 -3.53 -9.73 13.72
C LYS A 55 -3.80 -8.65 14.78
N ALA A 56 -4.44 -7.53 14.38
CA ALA A 56 -4.69 -6.38 15.25
C ALA A 56 -6.13 -6.33 15.77
N VAL A 57 -7.09 -6.86 14.99
CA VAL A 57 -8.54 -6.75 15.28
C VAL A 57 -9.19 -8.12 15.04
N PRO A 58 -10.00 -8.63 15.99
CA PRO A 58 -10.83 -9.82 15.76
C PRO A 58 -11.83 -9.54 14.62
N LEU A 59 -11.76 -10.33 13.54
CA LEU A 59 -12.61 -10.19 12.35
C LEU A 59 -13.35 -11.50 12.00
N ALA A 60 -13.40 -12.46 12.93
CA ALA A 60 -13.97 -13.79 12.68
C ALA A 60 -15.50 -13.75 12.46
N ASP A 61 -16.18 -12.74 12.99
CA ASP A 61 -17.61 -12.49 12.87
C ASP A 61 -18.00 -11.67 11.62
N LYS A 62 -17.02 -11.23 10.84
CA LYS A 62 -17.23 -10.37 9.67
C LYS A 62 -17.37 -11.19 8.39
N THR A 63 -18.20 -10.70 7.49
CA THR A 63 -18.26 -11.23 6.12
C THR A 63 -17.05 -10.74 5.33
N VAL A 64 -16.23 -11.66 4.83
CA VAL A 64 -15.10 -11.32 3.96
C VAL A 64 -15.55 -11.32 2.51
N LEU A 65 -15.36 -10.19 1.82
CA LEU A 65 -15.60 -10.03 0.38
C LEU A 65 -14.24 -9.99 -0.36
N PRO A 66 -13.81 -11.10 -0.96
CA PRO A 66 -12.57 -11.11 -1.74
C PRO A 66 -12.73 -10.31 -3.02
N LEU A 67 -11.74 -9.47 -3.33
CA LEU A 67 -11.70 -8.69 -4.57
C LEU A 67 -10.50 -9.12 -5.41
N ASP A 68 -10.74 -9.64 -6.60
CA ASP A 68 -9.69 -10.11 -7.50
C ASP A 68 -9.07 -8.96 -8.30
N PHE A 69 -8.01 -8.42 -7.77
CA PHE A 69 -7.10 -7.54 -8.50
C PHE A 69 -5.90 -8.35 -9.00
N ALA A 70 -6.15 -9.30 -9.89
CA ALA A 70 -5.03 -9.92 -10.59
C ALA A 70 -4.21 -8.78 -11.21
N MET A 71 -2.90 -8.74 -10.93
CA MET A 71 -1.95 -7.82 -11.57
C MET A 71 -1.86 -8.18 -13.06
N LYS A 72 -2.96 -7.96 -13.76
CA LYS A 72 -3.15 -8.28 -15.17
C LYS A 72 -2.44 -7.23 -16.00
N ARG A 73 -1.71 -7.69 -16.99
CA ARG A 73 -0.80 -6.87 -17.80
C ARG A 73 -1.50 -5.92 -18.78
N GLY A 74 -2.81 -6.13 -19.08
CA GLY A 74 -3.58 -5.34 -20.02
C GLY A 74 -4.48 -4.31 -19.36
N GLU A 75 -4.66 -3.14 -19.98
CA GLU A 75 -5.56 -2.08 -19.49
C GLU A 75 -7.02 -2.56 -19.46
N ALA A 76 -7.48 -3.24 -20.52
CA ALA A 76 -8.83 -3.79 -20.59
C ALA A 76 -9.12 -4.84 -19.48
N GLU A 77 -8.13 -5.68 -19.16
CA GLU A 77 -8.27 -6.67 -18.09
C GLU A 77 -8.30 -6.03 -16.70
N ARG A 78 -7.49 -4.98 -16.47
CA ARG A 78 -7.54 -4.19 -15.24
C ARG A 78 -8.90 -3.53 -15.08
N GLU A 79 -9.40 -2.89 -16.13
CA GLU A 79 -10.71 -2.23 -16.13
C GLU A 79 -11.84 -3.24 -15.83
N SER A 80 -11.81 -4.41 -16.44
CA SER A 80 -12.77 -5.49 -16.18
C SER A 80 -12.75 -5.94 -14.72
N ALA A 81 -11.56 -6.07 -14.11
CA ALA A 81 -11.41 -6.42 -12.71
C ALA A 81 -11.96 -5.33 -11.76
N TYR A 82 -11.66 -4.06 -12.04
CA TYR A 82 -12.22 -2.94 -11.28
C TYR A 82 -13.74 -2.86 -11.40
N ALA A 83 -14.29 -3.06 -12.60
CA ALA A 83 -15.73 -3.07 -12.81
C ALA A 83 -16.43 -4.24 -12.08
N ALA A 84 -15.79 -5.41 -12.00
CA ALA A 84 -16.30 -6.53 -11.22
C ALA A 84 -16.28 -6.24 -9.71
N ALA A 85 -15.17 -5.70 -9.19
CA ALA A 85 -15.05 -5.29 -7.80
C ALA A 85 -16.07 -4.20 -7.43
N GLU A 86 -16.24 -3.19 -8.28
CA GLU A 86 -17.23 -2.13 -8.11
C GLU A 86 -18.65 -2.70 -7.99
N ARG A 87 -19.06 -3.61 -8.89
CA ARG A 87 -20.38 -4.25 -8.81
C ARG A 87 -20.57 -5.00 -7.50
N ALA A 88 -19.57 -5.74 -7.04
CA ALA A 88 -19.62 -6.48 -5.79
C ALA A 88 -19.78 -5.55 -4.58
N LEU A 89 -19.04 -4.44 -4.56
CA LEU A 89 -19.14 -3.42 -3.51
C LEU A 89 -20.54 -2.75 -3.53
N CYS A 90 -21.02 -2.33 -4.70
CA CYS A 90 -22.35 -1.70 -4.82
C CYS A 90 -23.47 -2.62 -4.32
N ALA A 91 -23.44 -3.91 -4.62
CA ALA A 91 -24.45 -4.86 -4.15
C ALA A 91 -24.54 -4.92 -2.62
N VAL A 92 -23.42 -4.84 -1.92
CA VAL A 92 -23.38 -4.78 -0.44
C VAL A 92 -23.88 -3.43 0.06
N LEU A 93 -23.40 -2.33 -0.53
CA LEU A 93 -23.80 -0.98 -0.14
C LEU A 93 -25.31 -0.73 -0.34
N ASP A 94 -25.90 -1.27 -1.40
CA ASP A 94 -27.35 -1.18 -1.66
C ASP A 94 -28.19 -1.95 -0.62
N SER A 95 -27.62 -2.98 0.02
CA SER A 95 -28.26 -3.66 1.16
C SER A 95 -28.20 -2.87 2.48
N GLY A 96 -27.60 -1.66 2.47
CA GLY A 96 -27.44 -0.81 3.66
C GLY A 96 -26.26 -1.18 4.56
N GLN A 97 -25.39 -2.08 4.13
CA GLN A 97 -24.23 -2.51 4.91
C GLN A 97 -22.98 -1.68 4.61
N ASP A 98 -22.29 -1.28 5.67
CA ASP A 98 -20.98 -0.61 5.57
C ASP A 98 -19.87 -1.62 5.23
N ILE A 99 -18.90 -1.17 4.44
CA ILE A 99 -17.76 -1.98 3.99
C ILE A 99 -16.46 -1.32 4.42
N ALA A 100 -15.55 -2.09 5.05
CA ALA A 100 -14.17 -1.71 5.19
C ALA A 100 -13.33 -2.40 4.09
N LEU A 101 -12.85 -1.63 3.11
CA LEU A 101 -11.92 -2.08 2.08
C LEU A 101 -10.49 -1.93 2.59
N VAL A 102 -9.85 -3.04 2.95
CA VAL A 102 -8.48 -3.01 3.51
C VAL A 102 -7.41 -2.80 2.43
N ASN A 103 -6.45 -1.92 2.71
CA ASN A 103 -5.34 -1.56 1.84
C ASN A 103 -4.02 -1.64 2.58
N LEU A 104 -3.01 -2.23 1.95
CA LEU A 104 -1.65 -2.26 2.49
C LEU A 104 -1.06 -0.85 2.55
N GLY A 105 -0.41 -0.50 3.65
CA GLY A 105 0.13 0.83 3.87
C GLY A 105 -0.95 1.88 4.10
N ASP A 106 -0.87 2.98 3.36
CA ASP A 106 -1.84 4.08 3.34
C ASP A 106 -2.62 4.11 2.02
N VAL A 107 -3.89 4.47 2.08
CA VAL A 107 -4.81 4.46 0.91
C VAL A 107 -4.43 5.52 -0.12
N SER A 108 -3.84 6.64 0.31
CA SER A 108 -3.47 7.76 -0.59
C SER A 108 -2.19 7.52 -1.37
N ILE A 109 -1.39 6.47 -1.02
CA ILE A 109 -0.07 6.24 -1.60
C ILE A 109 -0.08 4.98 -2.47
N TYR A 110 -0.26 5.15 -3.79
CA TYR A 110 -0.22 4.09 -4.81
C TYR A 110 -1.08 2.85 -4.50
N ALA A 111 -2.22 3.06 -3.84
CA ALA A 111 -3.13 1.98 -3.44
C ALA A 111 -4.21 1.73 -4.49
N SER A 112 -4.49 0.46 -4.78
CA SER A 112 -5.59 0.06 -5.68
C SER A 112 -6.97 0.46 -5.13
N GLY A 113 -7.11 0.55 -3.81
CA GLY A 113 -8.35 0.95 -3.16
C GLY A 113 -8.77 2.38 -3.45
N GLN A 114 -7.84 3.28 -3.75
CA GLN A 114 -8.16 4.66 -4.15
C GLN A 114 -9.01 4.70 -5.43
N TYR A 115 -8.69 3.86 -6.42
CA TYR A 115 -9.47 3.79 -7.66
C TYR A 115 -10.90 3.32 -7.41
N LEU A 116 -11.09 2.32 -6.54
CA LEU A 116 -12.44 1.87 -6.17
C LEU A 116 -13.19 2.92 -5.36
N LEU A 117 -12.53 3.59 -4.42
CA LEU A 117 -13.12 4.66 -3.63
C LEU A 117 -13.70 5.74 -4.55
N GLU A 118 -12.94 6.16 -5.57
CA GLU A 118 -13.37 7.18 -6.53
C GLU A 118 -14.54 6.69 -7.38
N ARG A 119 -14.49 5.46 -7.89
CA ARG A 119 -15.59 4.87 -8.70
C ARG A 119 -16.90 4.78 -7.90
N ILE A 120 -16.82 4.38 -6.62
CA ILE A 120 -17.98 4.30 -5.72
C ILE A 120 -18.56 5.70 -5.45
N ARG A 121 -17.70 6.73 -5.27
CA ARG A 121 -18.14 8.12 -5.16
C ARG A 121 -18.86 8.63 -6.41
N GLN A 122 -18.32 8.32 -7.58
CA GLN A 122 -18.95 8.70 -8.87
C GLN A 122 -20.33 8.08 -9.07
N LYS A 123 -20.61 6.95 -8.42
CA LYS A 123 -21.94 6.33 -8.40
C LYS A 123 -22.88 6.89 -7.31
N GLY A 124 -22.44 7.90 -6.57
CA GLY A 124 -23.26 8.59 -5.56
C GLY A 124 -23.35 7.85 -4.22
N TYR A 125 -22.44 6.91 -3.91
CA TYR A 125 -22.34 6.34 -2.58
C TYR A 125 -21.42 7.16 -1.67
N ALA A 126 -21.69 7.11 -0.36
CA ALA A 126 -20.77 7.61 0.64
C ALA A 126 -19.48 6.77 0.64
N ALA A 127 -18.33 7.42 0.52
CA ALA A 127 -17.05 6.74 0.54
C ALA A 127 -15.99 7.59 1.24
N VAL A 128 -15.33 7.01 2.24
CA VAL A 128 -14.42 7.64 3.18
C VAL A 128 -13.04 6.99 3.12
N MET A 129 -12.00 7.79 3.18
CA MET A 129 -10.62 7.32 3.31
C MET A 129 -10.21 7.33 4.78
N VAL A 130 -9.71 6.19 5.28
CA VAL A 130 -9.17 6.05 6.63
C VAL A 130 -7.66 5.86 6.51
N PRO A 131 -6.85 6.78 7.08
CA PRO A 131 -5.41 6.79 6.88
C PRO A 131 -4.73 5.59 7.55
N GLY A 132 -3.61 5.16 6.96
CA GLY A 132 -2.70 4.14 7.50
C GLY A 132 -1.26 4.65 7.56
N ILE A 133 -0.36 3.86 8.14
CA ILE A 133 1.08 4.14 8.13
C ILE A 133 1.66 3.75 6.76
N PRO A 134 2.25 4.69 5.97
CA PRO A 134 2.90 4.34 4.71
C PRO A 134 4.18 3.52 4.96
N SER A 135 4.52 2.66 4.00
CA SER A 135 5.70 1.78 4.13
C SER A 135 7.02 2.54 4.31
N PHE A 136 7.16 3.71 3.71
CA PHE A 136 8.39 4.50 3.84
C PHE A 136 8.54 5.15 5.22
N CYS A 137 7.46 5.49 5.92
CA CYS A 137 7.53 5.95 7.30
C CYS A 137 7.95 4.80 8.24
N ALA A 138 7.38 3.62 8.05
CA ALA A 138 7.77 2.44 8.82
C ALA A 138 9.23 2.03 8.54
N ALA A 139 9.67 2.08 7.28
CA ALA A 139 11.05 1.80 6.89
C ALA A 139 12.04 2.80 7.50
N ALA A 140 11.71 4.09 7.52
CA ALA A 140 12.54 5.11 8.16
C ALA A 140 12.69 4.86 9.68
N ALA A 141 11.59 4.52 10.35
CA ALA A 141 11.61 4.14 11.76
C ALA A 141 12.46 2.88 12.01
N ARG A 142 12.35 1.87 11.14
CA ARG A 142 13.15 0.64 11.20
C ARG A 142 14.65 0.91 11.02
N LEU A 143 14.99 1.86 10.16
CA LEU A 143 16.37 2.30 9.92
C LEU A 143 16.89 3.28 11.00
N GLY A 144 16.02 3.83 11.83
CA GLY A 144 16.36 4.87 12.81
C GLY A 144 16.79 6.19 12.17
N ILE A 145 16.23 6.52 10.97
CA ILE A 145 16.60 7.73 10.23
C ILE A 145 15.40 8.68 10.07
N SER A 146 15.69 9.98 10.00
CA SER A 146 14.74 10.98 9.53
C SER A 146 14.69 10.98 8.00
N LEU A 147 13.51 11.07 7.39
CA LEU A 147 13.37 11.22 5.94
C LEU A 147 13.71 12.63 5.46
N THR A 148 13.54 13.62 6.31
CA THR A 148 13.79 15.02 5.97
C THR A 148 14.20 15.79 7.22
N ASP A 149 14.80 16.95 7.01
CA ASP A 149 14.91 18.01 7.98
C ASP A 149 13.84 19.10 7.72
N MET A 150 13.99 20.27 8.33
CA MET A 150 13.02 21.37 8.18
C MET A 150 13.02 22.04 6.79
N GLN A 151 13.99 21.76 5.92
CA GLN A 151 14.22 22.48 4.66
C GLN A 151 14.27 21.58 3.44
N SER A 152 14.71 20.32 3.60
CA SER A 152 14.92 19.40 2.49
C SER A 152 13.62 18.74 2.02
N PRO A 153 13.32 18.73 0.71
CA PRO A 153 12.13 18.05 0.20
C PRO A 153 12.24 16.53 0.26
N VAL A 154 11.09 15.84 0.22
CA VAL A 154 10.99 14.38 0.08
C VAL A 154 10.20 14.06 -1.18
N HIS A 155 10.77 13.21 -2.02
CA HIS A 155 10.16 12.78 -3.28
C HIS A 155 9.74 11.32 -3.20
N LEU A 156 8.47 11.03 -3.47
CA LEU A 156 7.97 9.67 -3.64
C LEU A 156 8.07 9.30 -5.12
N VAL A 157 8.97 8.37 -5.44
CA VAL A 157 9.30 8.00 -6.81
C VAL A 157 8.81 6.56 -7.08
N PRO A 158 7.80 6.35 -7.92
CA PRO A 158 7.35 5.01 -8.28
C PRO A 158 8.39 4.32 -9.18
N GLY A 159 8.48 2.98 -9.12
CA GLY A 159 9.48 2.20 -9.85
C GLY A 159 9.39 2.26 -11.38
N GLU A 160 8.34 2.85 -11.93
CA GLU A 160 8.15 3.09 -13.39
C GLU A 160 8.56 4.52 -13.82
N ALA A 161 8.97 5.38 -12.87
CA ALA A 161 9.43 6.73 -13.18
C ALA A 161 10.85 6.74 -13.77
N ASP A 162 11.23 7.85 -14.39
CA ASP A 162 12.62 8.09 -14.78
C ASP A 162 13.48 8.29 -13.52
N LEU A 163 14.10 7.20 -13.06
CA LEU A 163 14.93 7.21 -11.86
C LEU A 163 16.19 8.05 -12.04
N ALA A 164 16.74 8.11 -13.25
CA ALA A 164 17.95 8.90 -13.52
C ALA A 164 17.68 10.39 -13.28
N GLN A 165 16.53 10.88 -13.78
CA GLN A 165 16.09 12.25 -13.54
C GLN A 165 15.72 12.48 -12.07
N ALA A 166 15.01 11.54 -11.45
CA ALA A 166 14.57 11.69 -10.07
C ALA A 166 15.75 11.77 -9.07
N LEU A 167 16.86 11.09 -9.35
CA LEU A 167 18.06 11.15 -8.50
C LEU A 167 18.77 12.51 -8.55
N ASP A 168 18.52 13.33 -9.56
CA ASP A 168 19.08 14.69 -9.67
C ASP A 168 18.28 15.74 -8.87
N TRP A 169 17.09 15.41 -8.38
CA TRP A 169 16.30 16.32 -7.56
C TRP A 169 16.93 16.54 -6.18
N PRO A 170 16.79 17.73 -5.57
CA PRO A 170 17.28 17.97 -4.22
C PRO A 170 16.48 17.18 -3.18
N GLY A 171 17.09 16.86 -2.04
CA GLY A 171 16.47 16.20 -0.91
C GLY A 171 16.38 14.69 -1.00
N THR A 172 15.57 14.08 -0.14
CA THR A 172 15.44 12.62 -0.03
C THR A 172 14.55 12.04 -1.11
N LYS A 173 15.00 10.96 -1.74
CA LYS A 173 14.21 10.19 -2.71
C LYS A 173 13.80 8.85 -2.11
N ILE A 174 12.52 8.56 -2.15
CA ILE A 174 11.94 7.30 -1.70
C ILE A 174 11.51 6.52 -2.95
N LEU A 175 12.34 5.57 -3.36
CA LEU A 175 12.09 4.75 -4.55
C LEU A 175 11.19 3.58 -4.16
N MET A 176 9.94 3.62 -4.59
CA MET A 176 8.93 2.62 -4.25
C MET A 176 8.74 1.59 -5.36
N LYS A 177 8.35 0.35 -4.97
CA LYS A 177 8.07 -0.76 -5.91
C LYS A 177 9.28 -1.14 -6.78
N THR A 178 10.48 -1.04 -6.22
CA THR A 178 11.73 -1.27 -6.94
C THR A 178 12.09 -2.75 -7.10
N GLY A 179 11.40 -3.68 -6.46
CA GLY A 179 11.82 -5.09 -6.35
C GLY A 179 12.21 -5.75 -7.67
N ARG A 180 11.47 -5.52 -8.77
CA ARG A 180 11.80 -6.08 -10.09
C ARG A 180 12.94 -5.34 -10.79
N SER A 181 13.10 -4.06 -10.55
CA SER A 181 14.10 -3.19 -11.17
C SER A 181 15.31 -2.97 -10.27
N LEU A 182 15.37 -3.59 -9.09
CA LEU A 182 16.39 -3.33 -8.08
C LEU A 182 17.84 -3.46 -8.61
N PRO A 183 18.21 -4.45 -9.43
CA PRO A 183 19.55 -4.51 -9.99
C PRO A 183 19.94 -3.25 -10.78
N GLY A 184 19.03 -2.74 -11.60
CA GLY A 184 19.22 -1.49 -12.35
C GLY A 184 19.28 -0.27 -11.42
N VAL A 185 18.48 -0.24 -10.36
CA VAL A 185 18.54 0.82 -9.33
C VAL A 185 19.89 0.83 -8.65
N LEU A 186 20.40 -0.32 -8.20
CA LEU A 186 21.73 -0.43 -7.55
C LEU A 186 22.86 0.01 -8.48
N GLN A 187 22.80 -0.41 -9.75
CA GLN A 187 23.77 0.02 -10.76
C GLN A 187 23.77 1.55 -10.95
N LEU A 188 22.57 2.14 -11.03
CA LEU A 188 22.43 3.59 -11.20
C LEU A 188 22.93 4.35 -9.96
N LEU A 189 22.63 3.87 -8.75
CA LEU A 189 23.12 4.44 -7.49
C LEU A 189 24.66 4.36 -7.41
N ALA A 190 25.26 3.24 -7.86
CA ALA A 190 26.72 3.10 -7.93
C ALA A 190 27.35 4.11 -8.91
N GLN A 191 26.78 4.26 -10.12
CA GLN A 191 27.24 5.24 -11.12
C GLN A 191 27.17 6.67 -10.61
N ARG A 192 26.16 6.99 -9.77
CA ARG A 192 25.96 8.32 -9.19
C ARG A 192 26.68 8.51 -7.84
N GLN A 193 27.45 7.52 -7.37
CA GLN A 193 28.15 7.53 -6.06
C GLN A 193 27.18 7.75 -4.86
N LEU A 194 25.95 7.20 -4.97
CA LEU A 194 24.89 7.37 -3.97
C LEU A 194 24.70 6.15 -3.06
N LEU A 195 25.47 5.07 -3.22
CA LEU A 195 25.31 3.85 -2.41
C LEU A 195 25.49 4.10 -0.91
N GLU A 196 26.45 4.94 -0.51
CA GLU A 196 26.70 5.30 0.91
C GLU A 196 25.53 6.08 1.52
N LYS A 197 24.79 6.80 0.70
CA LYS A 197 23.62 7.60 1.09
C LYS A 197 22.31 6.83 0.94
N SER A 198 22.36 5.55 0.62
CA SER A 198 21.19 4.74 0.28
C SER A 198 21.01 3.59 1.24
N ALA A 199 19.75 3.37 1.65
CA ALA A 199 19.30 2.23 2.43
C ALA A 199 18.17 1.49 1.70
N LEU A 200 18.04 0.20 1.94
CA LEU A 200 16.97 -0.64 1.39
C LEU A 200 16.24 -1.36 2.52
N VAL A 201 14.91 -1.36 2.44
CA VAL A 201 14.04 -2.19 3.28
C VAL A 201 13.12 -2.99 2.38
N CYS A 202 13.08 -4.30 2.59
CA CYS A 202 12.14 -5.20 1.93
C CYS A 202 11.16 -5.75 2.94
N ASP A 203 9.90 -5.94 2.52
CA ASP A 203 8.84 -6.57 3.30
C ASP A 203 8.70 -5.98 4.72
N CYS A 204 8.81 -4.65 4.84
CA CYS A 204 8.82 -3.92 6.10
C CYS A 204 7.64 -4.31 7.01
N GLY A 205 7.92 -4.75 8.22
CA GLY A 205 6.93 -5.21 9.20
C GLY A 205 6.35 -6.60 8.94
N LEU A 206 6.77 -7.31 7.91
CA LEU A 206 6.39 -8.70 7.63
C LEU A 206 7.45 -9.67 8.16
N ALA A 207 7.09 -10.95 8.30
CA ALA A 207 8.00 -12.00 8.78
C ALA A 207 9.26 -12.18 7.91
N ALA A 208 9.18 -11.77 6.63
CA ALA A 208 10.29 -11.82 5.68
C ALA A 208 11.09 -10.51 5.61
N GLU A 209 10.88 -9.59 6.56
CA GLU A 209 11.57 -8.30 6.58
C GLU A 209 13.09 -8.46 6.48
N ARG A 210 13.69 -7.66 5.60
CA ARG A 210 15.14 -7.52 5.47
C ARG A 210 15.52 -6.05 5.33
N VAL A 211 16.64 -5.69 5.96
CA VAL A 211 17.11 -4.31 6.06
C VAL A 211 18.58 -4.24 5.68
N TRP A 212 18.90 -3.34 4.77
CA TRP A 212 20.28 -2.94 4.40
C TRP A 212 20.45 -1.45 4.70
N PRO A 213 21.00 -1.11 5.86
CA PRO A 213 21.11 0.29 6.31
C PRO A 213 22.03 1.15 5.44
N ASN A 214 23.01 0.53 4.77
CA ASN A 214 23.95 1.20 3.87
C ASN A 214 24.28 0.26 2.72
N LEU A 215 23.91 0.66 1.50
CA LEU A 215 24.09 -0.16 0.30
C LEU A 215 25.51 -0.18 -0.24
N ALA A 216 26.41 0.70 0.25
CA ALA A 216 27.83 0.60 -0.06
C ALA A 216 28.51 -0.52 0.74
N ASN A 217 28.07 -0.76 1.99
CA ASN A 217 28.65 -1.78 2.85
C ASN A 217 28.10 -3.19 2.54
N GLN A 218 26.81 -3.28 2.22
CA GLN A 218 26.14 -4.55 1.92
C GLN A 218 25.01 -4.32 0.94
N GLN A 219 24.93 -5.19 -0.06
CA GLN A 219 23.82 -5.23 -1.02
C GLN A 219 23.12 -6.58 -0.95
N PRO A 220 21.80 -6.65 -1.32
CA PRO A 220 21.11 -7.92 -1.39
C PRO A 220 21.70 -8.82 -2.46
N ALA A 221 21.76 -10.12 -2.20
CA ALA A 221 22.06 -11.10 -3.22
C ALA A 221 20.92 -11.23 -4.24
N GLN A 222 21.21 -11.78 -5.40
CA GLN A 222 20.20 -12.01 -6.43
C GLN A 222 19.08 -12.91 -5.88
N GLY A 223 17.83 -12.45 -6.01
CA GLY A 223 16.64 -13.17 -5.52
C GLY A 223 16.32 -12.97 -4.04
N GLU A 224 17.11 -12.19 -3.31
CA GLU A 224 16.86 -11.90 -1.89
C GLU A 224 15.73 -10.90 -1.64
N THR A 225 15.32 -10.14 -2.66
CA THR A 225 14.34 -9.08 -2.53
C THR A 225 13.05 -9.43 -3.24
N GLY A 226 11.92 -9.16 -2.54
CA GLY A 226 10.58 -9.37 -3.05
C GLY A 226 9.99 -8.13 -3.73
N TYR A 227 8.68 -8.19 -3.97
CA TYR A 227 7.92 -7.09 -4.59
C TYR A 227 7.93 -5.81 -3.75
N PHE A 228 7.92 -5.93 -2.42
CA PHE A 228 7.84 -4.80 -1.48
C PHE A 228 9.24 -4.26 -1.11
N ALA A 229 10.08 -4.01 -2.11
CA ALA A 229 11.36 -3.37 -1.94
C ALA A 229 11.24 -1.85 -2.02
N LEU A 230 11.83 -1.16 -1.06
CA LEU A 230 11.83 0.29 -0.93
C LEU A 230 13.25 0.78 -0.67
N VAL A 231 13.76 1.65 -1.55
CA VAL A 231 15.07 2.28 -1.38
C VAL A 231 14.89 3.72 -0.93
N ILE A 232 15.62 4.12 0.10
CA ILE A 232 15.68 5.51 0.57
C ILE A 232 17.05 6.04 0.22
N VAL A 233 17.10 7.12 -0.57
CA VAL A 233 18.33 7.81 -0.96
C VAL A 233 18.32 9.17 -0.27
N LYS A 234 19.25 9.36 0.66
CA LYS A 234 19.45 10.65 1.36
C LYS A 234 20.31 11.58 0.52
N GLU A 235 20.21 12.87 0.77
CA GLU A 235 21.08 13.87 0.16
C GLU A 235 22.45 13.95 0.84
#